data_eeff92fcd4781c8a6c3aeb1de251df46
#
_entry.id   eeff92fcd4781c8a6c3aeb1de251df46
#
_cell.length_a   1.000
_cell.length_b   1.000
_cell.length_c   1.000
_cell.angle_alpha   90.00
_cell.angle_beta   90.00
_cell.angle_gamma   90.00
#
_symmetry.space_group_name_H-M   'P 1'
#
loop_
_entity.id
_entity.type
_entity.pdbx_description
1 polymer ?
#
loop_
_entity_poly.entity_id
_entity_poly.type
_entity_poly.pdbx_seq_one_letter_code
_entity_poly.pdbx_strand_id
1 'polypeptide(L)'
;GSVYLPDYKYRDSALAQRLSGAVDYPERAAEAILEMARQTGPAIFDGDGMLQRGTIVRHLILPSHTRNSIEILDWIKNNLPEGVLVSLMAQYVPCGRAAEFPEINRRITKREYEKVQQHLFDLGLDGYVQERTSAQKGFIPPFDLEGLPPLGAQET
;
A
#
# COMPACT_ATOMS: atom_id res chain seq x y z
N GLY A 1 1.66 -23.15 4.52
CA GLY A 1 0.84 -22.10 5.02
C GLY A 1 0.31 -21.20 3.92
N SER A 2 -0.60 -20.34 4.30
CA SER A 2 -1.24 -19.43 3.35
C SER A 2 -0.66 -18.03 3.46
N VAL A 3 -0.54 -17.37 2.32
CA VAL A 3 -0.15 -15.97 2.26
C VAL A 3 -1.28 -15.23 1.56
N TYR A 4 -1.80 -14.19 2.21
CA TYR A 4 -2.83 -13.34 1.62
C TYR A 4 -2.25 -11.97 1.32
N LEU A 5 -2.67 -11.39 0.20
CA LEU A 5 -2.16 -10.10 -0.27
C LEU A 5 -3.32 -9.15 -0.59
N PRO A 6 -4.15 -8.83 0.40
CA PRO A 6 -5.29 -7.97 0.11
C PRO A 6 -4.88 -6.53 -0.14
N ASP A 7 -5.58 -5.88 -1.06
CA ASP A 7 -5.41 -4.46 -1.28
C ASP A 7 -6.36 -3.69 -0.37
N TYR A 8 -5.90 -2.58 0.18
CA TYR A 8 -6.78 -1.67 0.89
C TYR A 8 -6.62 -0.28 0.26
N LYS A 9 -7.57 0.09 -0.57
CA LYS A 9 -7.44 1.30 -1.40
C LYS A 9 -7.95 2.56 -0.72
N TYR A 10 -9.12 2.46 -0.11
CA TYR A 10 -9.79 3.63 0.47
C TYR A 10 -10.27 3.33 1.87
N ARG A 11 -10.02 4.23 2.80
CA ARG A 11 -10.60 4.14 4.13
C ARG A 11 -11.87 4.97 4.23
N ASP A 12 -11.99 6.01 3.40
CA ASP A 12 -13.11 6.93 3.40
C ASP A 12 -14.16 6.54 2.37
N SER A 13 -15.41 6.41 2.82
CA SER A 13 -16.51 6.00 1.93
C SER A 13 -16.79 7.03 0.85
N ALA A 14 -16.67 8.31 1.17
CA ALA A 14 -16.92 9.36 0.18
C ALA A 14 -15.87 9.30 -0.93
N LEU A 15 -14.62 9.08 -0.57
CA LEU A 15 -13.56 8.96 -1.56
C LEU A 15 -13.76 7.70 -2.41
N ALA A 16 -14.12 6.59 -1.78
CA ALA A 16 -14.38 5.35 -2.51
C ALA A 16 -15.52 5.52 -3.51
N GLN A 17 -16.58 6.21 -3.09
CA GLN A 17 -17.71 6.48 -3.97
C GLN A 17 -17.31 7.38 -5.12
N ARG A 18 -16.57 8.44 -4.82
CA ARG A 18 -16.20 9.42 -5.83
C ARG A 18 -15.26 8.82 -6.87
N LEU A 19 -14.24 8.11 -6.46
CA LEU A 19 -13.22 7.62 -7.38
C LEU A 19 -13.55 6.27 -8.00
N SER A 20 -14.34 5.44 -7.34
CA SER A 20 -14.61 4.08 -7.81
C SER A 20 -16.07 3.67 -7.75
N GLY A 21 -16.95 4.54 -7.31
CA GLY A 21 -18.38 4.22 -7.24
C GLY A 21 -18.70 3.12 -6.24
N ALA A 22 -17.89 2.97 -5.20
CA ALA A 22 -18.00 1.84 -4.27
C ALA A 22 -18.07 2.32 -2.84
N VAL A 23 -19.21 2.87 -2.45
CA VAL A 23 -19.38 3.49 -1.13
C VAL A 23 -19.14 2.50 0.02
N ASP A 24 -19.42 1.23 -0.18
CA ASP A 24 -19.25 0.22 0.87
C ASP A 24 -17.88 -0.46 0.85
N TYR A 25 -17.00 -0.06 -0.06
CA TYR A 25 -15.69 -0.68 -0.19
C TYR A 25 -14.88 -0.65 1.13
N PRO A 26 -14.78 0.49 1.84
CA PRO A 26 -13.92 0.53 3.03
C PRO A 26 -14.30 -0.51 4.09
N GLU A 27 -15.59 -0.70 4.33
CA GLU A 27 -16.02 -1.64 5.34
C GLU A 27 -15.92 -3.09 4.87
N ARG A 28 -16.20 -3.34 3.60
CA ARG A 28 -16.04 -4.70 3.06
C ARG A 28 -14.58 -5.12 3.05
N ALA A 29 -13.69 -4.22 2.65
CA ALA A 29 -12.27 -4.52 2.65
C ALA A 29 -11.77 -4.76 4.07
N ALA A 30 -12.23 -3.94 5.02
CA ALA A 30 -11.86 -4.10 6.42
C ALA A 30 -12.24 -5.49 6.94
N GLU A 31 -13.48 -5.92 6.67
CA GLU A 31 -13.93 -7.23 7.13
C GLU A 31 -13.11 -8.36 6.52
N ALA A 32 -12.83 -8.26 5.22
CA ALA A 32 -12.05 -9.29 4.54
C ALA A 32 -10.64 -9.37 5.09
N ILE A 33 -10.01 -8.23 5.31
CA ILE A 33 -8.63 -8.19 5.81
C ILE A 33 -8.57 -8.74 7.23
N LEU A 34 -9.53 -8.38 8.08
CA LEU A 34 -9.60 -8.91 9.43
C LEU A 34 -9.69 -10.44 9.42
N GLU A 35 -10.52 -11.00 8.53
CA GLU A 35 -10.65 -12.44 8.44
C GLU A 35 -9.38 -13.10 7.93
N MET A 36 -8.74 -12.50 6.93
CA MET A 36 -7.48 -13.03 6.42
C MET A 36 -6.40 -13.05 7.50
N ALA A 37 -6.28 -11.95 8.25
CA ALA A 37 -5.30 -11.87 9.33
C ALA A 37 -5.59 -12.90 10.42
N ARG A 38 -6.87 -13.12 10.72
CA ARG A 38 -7.26 -14.13 11.70
C ARG A 38 -6.83 -15.53 11.25
N GLN A 39 -7.00 -15.82 9.96
CA GLN A 39 -6.68 -17.15 9.44
C GLN A 39 -5.16 -17.41 9.40
N THR A 40 -4.37 -16.41 9.06
CA THR A 40 -2.94 -16.63 8.91
C THR A 40 -2.17 -16.50 10.22
N GLY A 41 -2.65 -15.65 11.13
CA GLY A 41 -1.83 -15.25 12.26
C GLY A 41 -0.67 -14.39 11.81
N PRO A 42 0.34 -14.21 12.68
CA PRO A 42 1.48 -13.35 12.37
C PRO A 42 2.33 -13.93 11.25
N ALA A 43 3.07 -13.06 10.57
CA ALA A 43 3.93 -13.45 9.48
C ALA A 43 5.02 -14.42 9.93
N ILE A 44 5.25 -15.44 9.13
CA ILE A 44 6.29 -16.44 9.37
C ILE A 44 7.16 -16.50 8.13
N PHE A 45 8.47 -16.37 8.34
CA PHE A 45 9.47 -16.39 7.27
C PHE A 45 10.30 -17.66 7.36
N ASP A 46 10.79 -18.12 6.21
CA ASP A 46 11.71 -19.26 6.21
C ASP A 46 13.16 -18.78 6.43
N GLY A 47 14.10 -19.70 6.36
CA GLY A 47 15.50 -19.40 6.59
C GLY A 47 16.11 -18.45 5.57
N ASP A 48 15.49 -18.33 4.40
CA ASP A 48 15.95 -17.43 3.34
C ASP A 48 15.26 -16.07 3.39
N GLY A 49 14.41 -15.84 4.40
CA GLY A 49 13.72 -14.59 4.54
C GLY A 49 12.47 -14.46 3.68
N MET A 50 12.01 -15.57 3.11
CA MET A 50 10.79 -15.56 2.30
C MET A 50 9.57 -15.83 3.16
N LEU A 51 8.52 -15.07 2.91
CA LEU A 51 7.28 -15.21 3.67
C LEU A 51 6.61 -16.54 3.36
N GLN A 52 6.34 -17.33 4.41
CA GLN A 52 5.71 -18.63 4.30
C GLN A 52 4.25 -18.60 4.69
N ARG A 53 3.89 -17.71 5.59
CA ARG A 53 2.54 -17.58 6.08
C ARG A 53 2.34 -16.16 6.58
N GLY A 54 1.19 -15.58 6.31
CA GLY A 54 0.89 -14.25 6.81
C GLY A 54 -0.01 -13.48 5.88
N THR A 55 -0.32 -12.27 6.31
CA THR A 55 -1.13 -11.34 5.53
C THR A 55 -0.33 -10.06 5.30
N ILE A 56 -0.24 -9.65 4.06
CA ILE A 56 0.39 -8.40 3.68
C ILE A 56 -0.72 -7.51 3.13
N VAL A 57 -1.00 -6.42 3.83
CA VAL A 57 -1.96 -5.44 3.33
C VAL A 57 -1.23 -4.51 2.37
N ARG A 58 -1.69 -4.49 1.13
CA ARG A 58 -1.08 -3.66 0.10
C ARG A 58 -1.88 -2.38 -0.04
N HIS A 59 -1.18 -1.26 -0.09
CA HIS A 59 -1.83 0.04 -0.24
C HIS A 59 -1.11 0.86 -1.29
N LEU A 60 -1.84 1.28 -2.32
CA LEU A 60 -1.33 2.16 -3.35
C LEU A 60 -1.64 3.60 -2.96
N ILE A 61 -0.58 4.38 -2.77
CA ILE A 61 -0.73 5.78 -2.39
C ILE A 61 -1.22 6.58 -3.59
N LEU A 62 -2.30 7.32 -3.41
CA LEU A 62 -2.86 8.16 -4.47
C LEU A 62 -2.38 9.60 -4.32
N PRO A 63 -2.10 10.27 -5.44
CA PRO A 63 -1.73 11.69 -5.40
C PRO A 63 -2.81 12.51 -4.71
N SER A 64 -2.41 13.48 -3.93
CA SER A 64 -3.30 14.40 -3.21
C SER A 64 -4.16 13.75 -2.13
N HIS A 65 -4.01 12.44 -1.93
CA HIS A 65 -4.83 11.71 -0.96
C HIS A 65 -3.96 10.99 0.07
N THR A 66 -2.89 11.65 0.53
CA THR A 66 -2.06 11.06 1.58
C THR A 66 -2.82 10.87 2.88
N ARG A 67 -3.85 11.70 3.11
CA ARG A 67 -4.69 11.53 4.30
C ARG A 67 -5.38 10.17 4.29
N ASN A 68 -5.87 9.75 3.14
CA ASN A 68 -6.46 8.42 3.00
C ASN A 68 -5.45 7.33 3.36
N SER A 69 -4.21 7.47 2.89
CA SER A 69 -3.15 6.52 3.21
C SER A 69 -2.89 6.47 4.71
N ILE A 70 -2.82 7.63 5.34
CA ILE A 70 -2.58 7.71 6.79
C ILE A 70 -3.72 7.06 7.55
N GLU A 71 -4.96 7.28 7.13
CA GLU A 71 -6.11 6.67 7.78
C GLU A 71 -6.10 5.15 7.64
N ILE A 72 -5.65 4.65 6.50
CA ILE A 72 -5.50 3.21 6.30
C ILE A 72 -4.46 2.65 7.25
N LEU A 73 -3.31 3.30 7.36
CA LEU A 73 -2.26 2.83 8.26
C LEU A 73 -2.73 2.87 9.72
N ASP A 74 -3.44 3.91 10.11
CA ASP A 74 -4.00 4.00 11.46
C ASP A 74 -4.99 2.87 11.71
N TRP A 75 -5.82 2.57 10.73
CA TRP A 75 -6.79 1.48 10.86
C TRP A 75 -6.07 0.13 11.05
N ILE A 76 -5.02 -0.09 10.26
CA ILE A 76 -4.24 -1.33 10.38
C ILE A 76 -3.66 -1.43 11.79
N LYS A 77 -3.04 -0.35 12.27
CA LYS A 77 -2.43 -0.36 13.60
C LYS A 77 -3.44 -0.61 14.70
N ASN A 78 -4.62 -0.02 14.56
CA ASN A 78 -5.62 -0.08 15.64
C ASN A 78 -6.49 -1.32 15.59
N ASN A 79 -6.58 -2.01 14.47
CA ASN A 79 -7.56 -3.09 14.30
C ASN A 79 -6.97 -4.46 13.99
N LEU A 80 -5.77 -4.52 13.42
CA LEU A 80 -5.19 -5.81 13.06
C LEU A 80 -4.21 -6.27 14.13
N PRO A 81 -4.04 -7.59 14.29
CA PRO A 81 -3.08 -8.10 15.25
C PRO A 81 -1.66 -7.81 14.81
N GLU A 82 -0.74 -7.85 15.76
CA GLU A 82 0.67 -7.71 15.45
C GLU A 82 1.12 -8.82 14.51
N GLY A 83 2.09 -8.50 13.68
CA GLY A 83 2.60 -9.48 12.73
C GLY A 83 1.97 -9.41 11.36
N VAL A 84 0.99 -8.55 11.15
CA VAL A 84 0.48 -8.25 9.82
C VAL A 84 1.43 -7.27 9.17
N LEU A 85 1.77 -7.53 7.90
CA LEU A 85 2.72 -6.71 7.17
C LEU A 85 2.00 -5.72 6.28
N VAL A 86 2.70 -4.64 5.95
CA VAL A 86 2.15 -3.60 5.06
C VAL A 86 3.10 -3.41 3.90
N SER A 87 2.55 -3.35 2.70
CA SER A 87 3.32 -3.01 1.51
C SER A 87 2.78 -1.70 0.94
N LEU A 88 3.57 -0.65 1.08
CA LEU A 88 3.21 0.63 0.47
C LEU A 88 3.67 0.63 -0.97
N MET A 89 2.76 0.97 -1.86
CA MET A 89 3.06 1.03 -3.28
C MET A 89 2.95 2.47 -3.74
N ALA A 90 3.96 2.92 -4.45
CA ALA A 90 4.06 4.30 -4.89
C ALA A 90 3.98 4.44 -6.40
N GLN A 91 3.87 3.35 -7.12
CA GLN A 91 3.93 3.37 -8.58
C GLN A 91 2.57 3.57 -9.22
N TYR A 92 1.88 4.60 -8.75
CA TYR A 92 0.59 4.95 -9.33
C TYR A 92 0.77 5.58 -10.69
N VAL A 93 0.06 5.06 -11.68
CA VAL A 93 0.05 5.61 -13.03
C VAL A 93 -1.39 5.98 -13.37
N PRO A 94 -1.66 7.25 -13.69
CA PRO A 94 -3.03 7.64 -14.06
C PRO A 94 -3.49 6.87 -15.29
N CYS A 95 -4.71 6.35 -15.23
CA CYS A 95 -5.29 5.65 -16.38
C CYS A 95 -6.79 5.62 -16.21
N GLY A 96 -7.49 5.21 -17.27
CA GLY A 96 -8.93 5.11 -17.23
C GLY A 96 -9.59 6.42 -16.88
N ARG A 97 -10.39 6.38 -15.82
CA ARG A 97 -11.17 7.55 -15.41
C ARG A 97 -10.36 8.59 -14.63
N ALA A 98 -9.05 8.37 -14.44
CA ALA A 98 -8.25 9.31 -13.66
C ALA A 98 -8.30 10.73 -14.26
N ALA A 99 -8.45 10.85 -15.57
CA ALA A 99 -8.54 12.16 -16.21
C ALA A 99 -9.75 12.98 -15.74
N GLU A 100 -10.77 12.32 -15.16
CA GLU A 100 -11.95 13.01 -14.63
C GLU A 100 -11.68 13.62 -13.26
N PHE A 101 -10.55 13.29 -12.64
CA PHE A 101 -10.22 13.75 -11.31
C PHE A 101 -8.82 14.36 -11.35
N PRO A 102 -8.73 15.68 -11.55
CA PRO A 102 -7.43 16.31 -11.78
C PRO A 102 -6.38 16.02 -10.73
N GLU A 103 -6.79 15.88 -9.47
CA GLU A 103 -5.83 15.67 -8.39
C GLU A 103 -5.14 14.31 -8.47
N ILE A 104 -5.75 13.32 -9.13
CA ILE A 104 -5.09 12.01 -9.31
C ILE A 104 -4.66 11.77 -10.75
N ASN A 105 -4.72 12.79 -11.59
CA ASN A 105 -4.27 12.65 -12.97
C ASN A 105 -2.78 13.02 -13.08
N ARG A 106 -1.99 12.48 -12.16
CA ARG A 106 -0.54 12.64 -12.09
C ARG A 106 0.04 11.54 -11.23
N ARG A 107 1.33 11.40 -11.24
CA ARG A 107 2.00 10.48 -10.33
C ARG A 107 2.18 11.12 -8.96
N ILE A 108 2.43 10.30 -7.94
CA ILE A 108 2.69 10.85 -6.62
C ILE A 108 4.08 11.50 -6.59
N THR A 109 4.25 12.41 -5.66
CA THR A 109 5.54 13.05 -5.46
C THR A 109 6.35 12.29 -4.43
N LYS A 110 7.66 12.54 -4.43
CA LYS A 110 8.54 11.98 -3.42
C LYS A 110 8.09 12.39 -2.01
N ARG A 111 7.66 13.64 -1.86
CA ARG A 111 7.20 14.13 -0.58
C ARG A 111 5.95 13.39 -0.10
N GLU A 112 5.04 13.11 -1.02
CA GLU A 112 3.85 12.34 -0.66
C GLU A 112 4.22 10.94 -0.19
N TYR A 113 5.12 10.29 -0.88
CA TYR A 113 5.58 8.97 -0.48
C TYR A 113 6.25 9.01 0.89
N GLU A 114 7.18 9.95 1.07
CA GLU A 114 7.92 10.04 2.31
C GLU A 114 7.02 10.32 3.50
N LYS A 115 5.99 11.13 3.30
CA LYS A 115 5.03 11.42 4.36
C LYS A 115 4.34 10.15 4.84
N VAL A 116 3.87 9.33 3.91
CA VAL A 116 3.17 8.09 4.26
C VAL A 116 4.14 7.07 4.85
N GLN A 117 5.33 6.95 4.27
CA GLN A 117 6.35 6.04 4.78
C GLN A 117 6.76 6.39 6.20
N GLN A 118 6.91 7.69 6.47
CA GLN A 118 7.26 8.12 7.82
C GLN A 118 6.17 7.76 8.82
N HIS A 119 4.91 7.88 8.40
CA HIS A 119 3.81 7.51 9.27
C HIS A 119 3.82 6.02 9.58
N LEU A 120 4.13 5.20 8.58
CA LEU A 120 4.29 3.75 8.76
C LEU A 120 5.33 3.46 9.85
N PHE A 121 6.49 4.13 9.76
CA PHE A 121 7.54 3.95 10.75
C PHE A 121 7.11 4.45 12.13
N ASP A 122 6.44 5.59 12.19
CA ASP A 122 6.01 6.17 13.46
C ASP A 122 5.03 5.26 14.18
N LEU A 123 4.20 4.54 13.44
CA LEU A 123 3.26 3.59 14.01
C LEU A 123 3.91 2.27 14.42
N GLY A 124 5.14 2.04 14.00
CA GLY A 124 5.82 0.78 14.30
C GLY A 124 5.27 -0.39 13.51
N LEU A 125 4.63 -0.14 12.38
CA LEU A 125 4.16 -1.20 11.52
C LEU A 125 5.31 -1.77 10.71
N ASP A 126 5.25 -3.07 10.46
CA ASP A 126 6.29 -3.74 9.67
C ASP A 126 5.98 -3.61 8.19
N GLY A 127 6.91 -3.02 7.46
CA GLY A 127 6.83 -2.98 6.01
C GLY A 127 7.42 -4.23 5.42
N TYR A 128 6.92 -4.64 4.27
CA TYR A 128 7.43 -5.81 3.59
C TYR A 128 7.93 -5.45 2.21
N VAL A 129 9.15 -5.89 1.91
CA VAL A 129 9.72 -5.77 0.58
C VAL A 129 10.22 -7.17 0.21
N GLN A 130 9.88 -7.59 -1.00
CA GLN A 130 10.31 -8.89 -1.49
C GLN A 130 11.80 -8.80 -1.79
N GLU A 131 12.62 -9.21 -0.84
CA GLU A 131 14.05 -9.03 -0.90
C GLU A 131 14.67 -9.62 -2.15
N ARG A 132 14.25 -10.83 -2.51
CA ARG A 132 14.79 -11.46 -3.69
C ARG A 132 14.46 -10.69 -4.95
N THR A 133 13.24 -10.17 -5.05
CA THR A 133 12.88 -9.33 -6.18
C THR A 133 13.74 -8.10 -6.22
N SER A 134 13.96 -7.49 -5.08
CA SER A 134 14.81 -6.32 -4.99
C SER A 134 16.22 -6.62 -5.47
N ALA A 135 16.78 -7.73 -5.02
CA ALA A 135 18.13 -8.10 -5.40
C ALA A 135 18.23 -8.40 -6.88
N GLN A 136 17.27 -9.15 -7.39
CA GLN A 136 17.30 -9.55 -8.79
C GLN A 136 17.11 -8.39 -9.74
N LYS A 137 16.27 -7.47 -9.36
CA LYS A 137 15.92 -6.35 -10.22
C LYS A 137 16.69 -5.11 -9.87
N GLY A 138 17.57 -5.18 -8.89
CA GLY A 138 18.15 -3.97 -8.39
C GLY A 138 17.01 -3.07 -7.93
N PHE A 139 16.17 -3.61 -7.05
CA PHE A 139 14.99 -2.87 -6.63
C PHE A 139 15.32 -1.45 -6.27
N ILE A 140 14.57 -0.55 -6.80
CA ILE A 140 14.80 0.85 -6.59
C ILE A 140 13.49 1.43 -6.12
N PRO A 141 13.48 2.10 -4.97
CA PRO A 141 12.26 2.81 -4.55
C PRO A 141 11.82 3.70 -5.69
N PRO A 142 10.52 3.86 -5.90
CA PRO A 142 10.02 4.55 -7.08
C PRO A 142 10.63 5.90 -7.37
N PHE A 143 11.09 6.60 -6.35
CA PHE A 143 11.59 7.94 -6.52
C PHE A 143 13.07 8.03 -6.79
N ASP A 144 13.73 6.90 -6.79
CA ASP A 144 15.13 6.88 -7.19
C ASP A 144 15.26 6.94 -8.69
N LEU A 145 14.19 6.60 -9.34
CA LEU A 145 14.21 6.60 -10.78
C LEU A 145 14.03 7.96 -11.37
N GLU A 146 13.52 8.67 -10.82
CA GLU A 146 13.05 9.77 -11.23
C GLU A 146 13.35 10.86 -11.17
N GLY A 147 13.72 10.43 -11.03
CA GLY A 147 13.83 11.29 -10.85
C GLY A 147 12.99 11.83 -11.24
N LEU A 148 12.64 11.12 -11.39
CA LEU A 148 11.94 11.16 -11.46
C LEU A 148 11.55 11.53 -12.10
N PRO A 149 11.59 11.32 -12.59
CA PRO A 149 11.10 11.45 -13.02
C PRO A 149 10.68 11.30 -13.47
N PRO A 150 10.61 10.84 -13.61
CA PRO A 150 10.31 10.48 -13.80
C PRO A 150 10.06 9.95 -14.05
N LEU A 151 10.09 9.16 -14.01
CA LEU A 151 10.28 8.58 -13.95
C LEU A 151 10.30 8.36 -14.49
N GLY A 152 10.34 8.36 -14.75
CA GLY A 152 10.81 8.17 -15.01
C GLY A 152 10.96 7.84 -15.35
N ALA A 153 11.09 7.82 -16.04
CA ALA A 153 11.55 7.56 -16.03
C ALA A 153 11.46 6.82 -16.03
N GLN A 154 11.31 6.49 -16.11
CA GLN A 154 11.33 5.96 -15.79
C GLN A 154 10.91 5.42 -15.79
N GLU A 155 10.84 5.16 -15.99
CA GLU A 155 10.67 4.74 -15.71
C GLU A 155 10.49 4.35 -15.53
N THR A 156 10.36 4.01 -15.79
CA THR A 156 10.33 3.71 -15.36
C THR A 156 10.35 3.53 -15.26
#